data_f140c931e60da154b8cb1562507621f3
#
_entry.id   f140c931e60da154b8cb1562507621f3
#
_cell.length_a   1.000
_cell.length_b   1.000
_cell.length_c   1.000
_cell.angle_alpha   90.00
_cell.angle_beta   90.00
_cell.angle_gamma   90.00
#
_symmetry.space_group_name_H-M   'P 1'
#
loop_
_entity.id
_entity.type
_entity.pdbx_description
1 polymer ?
#
loop_
_entity_poly.entity_id
_entity_poly.type
_entity_poly.pdbx_seq_one_letter_code
_entity_poly.pdbx_strand_id
1 'polypeptide(L)'
;RELIVQEGRGTQLRLRAIVARGSDPMSLEKRASLLRVDSIHGSFPGTVEADHDRQQLIINGRPVAIVSADSPEDIDYEALGIQNALLVDNTGAFRDKEALSRHLASKGIAKVLLTAPGKGVPNVVFGVNHMGEHQNEAIQSAASCTTNAITPVLKVIQDQFGIVQGHIETIHAYTNDQNLVDNMHKKYRRGRAAAVNMVITETGAGQAVDKAIPGLGSKLTSNAIRVPVPNGSLAILKLNLEKSTDRDGLNGALKSAAFSGPLVEQIKYSVSPELVSSDIVGDSCCSIFDSEATIVHSDGKNVVLYVWYDNEYGYTRQVMRLAKHMAGVRRKAYY
;
A
#
# COMPACT_ATOMS: atom_id res chain seq x y z
N ARG A 1 -4.42 0.00 -13.22
CA ARG A 1 -5.10 1.24 -13.62
C ARG A 1 -4.15 2.44 -13.48
N GLU A 2 -3.60 2.68 -12.31
CA GLU A 2 -2.75 3.86 -12.06
C GLU A 2 -1.50 3.91 -12.95
N LEU A 3 -0.80 2.79 -13.12
CA LEU A 3 0.34 2.70 -14.00
C LEU A 3 -0.01 3.14 -15.44
N ILE A 4 -1.14 2.65 -15.95
CA ILE A 4 -1.56 2.90 -17.33
C ILE A 4 -1.98 4.36 -17.52
N VAL A 5 -2.69 4.94 -16.57
CA VAL A 5 -3.07 6.36 -16.61
C VAL A 5 -1.85 7.27 -16.63
N GLN A 6 -0.82 6.92 -15.85
CA GLN A 6 0.43 7.70 -15.79
C GLN A 6 1.31 7.53 -17.04
N GLU A 7 1.20 6.41 -17.72
CA GLU A 7 2.04 6.09 -18.88
C GLU A 7 1.96 7.16 -19.99
N GLY A 8 0.79 7.72 -20.23
CA GLY A 8 0.59 8.81 -21.18
C GLY A 8 1.18 10.16 -20.76
N ARG A 9 1.68 10.28 -19.54
CA ARG A 9 2.25 11.51 -18.97
C ARG A 9 3.77 11.47 -18.83
N GLY A 10 4.46 10.66 -19.64
CA GLY A 10 5.91 10.56 -19.63
C GLY A 10 6.49 9.73 -18.49
N THR A 11 5.69 8.89 -17.87
CA THR A 11 6.20 7.86 -16.95
C THR A 11 6.95 6.81 -17.74
N GLN A 12 8.07 6.34 -17.21
CA GLN A 12 8.95 5.39 -17.91
C GLN A 12 8.64 3.93 -17.59
N LEU A 13 7.59 3.65 -16.80
CA LEU A 13 7.10 2.30 -16.55
C LEU A 13 5.99 1.94 -17.54
N ARG A 14 6.06 0.73 -18.07
CA ARG A 14 5.06 0.18 -19.00
C ARG A 14 4.59 -1.18 -18.52
N LEU A 15 3.27 -1.35 -18.43
CA LEU A 15 2.67 -2.67 -18.22
C LEU A 15 2.83 -3.49 -19.51
N ARG A 16 3.52 -4.63 -19.41
CA ARG A 16 3.80 -5.51 -20.55
C ARG A 16 3.03 -6.81 -20.50
N ALA A 17 2.88 -7.38 -19.31
CA ALA A 17 2.17 -8.63 -19.11
C ALA A 17 1.42 -8.65 -17.78
N ILE A 18 0.36 -9.44 -17.71
CA ILE A 18 -0.36 -9.81 -16.50
C ILE A 18 -0.32 -11.35 -16.43
N VAL A 19 0.22 -11.85 -15.32
CA VAL A 19 0.25 -13.29 -15.05
C VAL A 19 -0.97 -13.69 -14.26
N ALA A 20 -1.59 -14.77 -14.65
CA ALA A 20 -2.79 -15.30 -14.04
C ALA A 20 -2.75 -16.83 -13.96
N ARG A 21 -3.40 -17.40 -12.97
CA ARG A 21 -3.64 -18.84 -12.94
C ARG A 21 -4.86 -19.21 -13.78
N GLY A 22 -4.82 -20.39 -14.36
CA GLY A 22 -5.94 -20.98 -15.08
C GLY A 22 -6.08 -20.51 -16.53
N SER A 23 -6.63 -21.39 -17.35
CA SER A 23 -6.80 -21.25 -18.80
C SER A 23 -8.26 -21.06 -19.22
N ASP A 24 -9.15 -20.55 -18.33
CA ASP A 24 -10.56 -20.29 -18.67
C ASP A 24 -10.63 -19.30 -19.85
N PRO A 25 -11.18 -19.70 -21.01
CA PRO A 25 -11.32 -18.83 -22.19
C PRO A 25 -12.09 -17.54 -21.92
N MET A 26 -13.03 -17.58 -20.96
CA MET A 26 -13.79 -16.41 -20.53
C MET A 26 -13.00 -15.47 -19.62
N SER A 27 -11.82 -15.88 -19.14
CA SER A 27 -11.03 -15.10 -18.17
C SER A 27 -10.55 -13.77 -18.75
N LEU A 28 -10.30 -13.69 -20.05
CA LEU A 28 -9.83 -12.48 -20.72
C LEU A 28 -10.88 -11.36 -20.66
N GLU A 29 -12.13 -11.66 -21.03
CA GLU A 29 -13.21 -10.70 -20.98
C GLU A 29 -13.58 -10.29 -19.56
N LYS A 30 -13.56 -11.25 -18.61
CA LYS A 30 -13.75 -10.95 -17.19
C LYS A 30 -12.68 -9.99 -16.67
N ARG A 31 -11.42 -10.15 -17.07
CA ARG A 31 -10.32 -9.26 -16.71
C ARG A 31 -10.50 -7.87 -17.32
N ALA A 32 -10.88 -7.81 -18.59
CA ALA A 32 -11.21 -6.55 -19.25
C ALA A 32 -12.33 -5.82 -18.51
N SER A 33 -13.40 -6.54 -18.15
CA SER A 33 -14.53 -5.99 -17.41
C SER A 33 -14.12 -5.43 -16.03
N LEU A 34 -13.34 -6.21 -15.25
CA LEU A 34 -12.85 -5.77 -13.95
C LEU A 34 -11.88 -4.59 -14.04
N LEU A 35 -11.15 -4.46 -15.15
CA LEU A 35 -10.31 -3.28 -15.37
C LEU A 35 -11.15 -2.05 -15.75
N ARG A 36 -12.22 -2.23 -16.52
CA ARG A 36 -13.13 -1.13 -16.95
C ARG A 36 -13.85 -0.51 -15.77
N VAL A 37 -14.35 -1.30 -14.83
CA VAL A 37 -15.20 -0.80 -13.73
C VAL A 37 -14.70 -1.35 -12.38
N ASP A 38 -14.60 -0.47 -11.41
CA ASP A 38 -14.32 -0.75 -10.02
C ASP A 38 -15.45 -0.21 -9.15
N SER A 39 -15.91 -1.00 -8.18
CA SER A 39 -17.07 -0.63 -7.35
C SER A 39 -16.82 0.57 -6.44
N ILE A 40 -15.56 0.82 -6.08
CA ILE A 40 -15.16 1.91 -5.17
C ILE A 40 -14.60 3.09 -5.98
N HIS A 41 -13.69 2.81 -6.91
CA HIS A 41 -12.94 3.84 -7.65
C HIS A 41 -13.51 4.13 -9.04
N GLY A 42 -14.69 3.59 -9.34
CA GLY A 42 -15.44 3.92 -10.56
C GLY A 42 -14.83 3.39 -11.87
N SER A 43 -15.16 4.04 -12.96
CA SER A 43 -14.74 3.62 -14.30
C SER A 43 -13.26 3.92 -14.56
N PHE A 44 -12.63 3.06 -15.33
CA PHE A 44 -11.27 3.32 -15.84
C PHE A 44 -11.33 4.45 -16.88
N PRO A 45 -10.49 5.49 -16.75
CA PRO A 45 -10.51 6.64 -17.67
C PRO A 45 -9.73 6.31 -18.97
N GLY A 46 -10.21 5.32 -19.73
CA GLY A 46 -9.58 4.87 -20.96
C GLY A 46 -10.30 3.69 -21.59
N THR A 47 -9.71 3.12 -22.63
CA THR A 47 -10.24 1.95 -23.35
C THR A 47 -9.59 0.66 -22.89
N VAL A 48 -10.39 -0.40 -22.79
CA VAL A 48 -9.92 -1.76 -22.51
C VAL A 48 -10.69 -2.71 -23.42
N GLU A 49 -9.97 -3.45 -24.25
CA GLU A 49 -10.52 -4.42 -25.20
C GLU A 49 -9.83 -5.76 -24.98
N ALA A 50 -10.54 -6.85 -25.22
CA ALA A 50 -10.02 -8.21 -25.17
C ALA A 50 -9.70 -8.68 -26.59
N ASP A 51 -8.44 -9.04 -26.84
CA ASP A 51 -7.99 -9.64 -28.09
C ASP A 51 -7.79 -11.16 -27.83
N HIS A 52 -8.81 -11.94 -28.19
CA HIS A 52 -8.84 -13.37 -27.95
C HIS A 52 -7.84 -14.13 -28.85
N ASP A 53 -7.57 -13.63 -30.04
CA ASP A 53 -6.68 -14.30 -30.99
C ASP A 53 -5.22 -14.29 -30.49
N ARG A 54 -4.83 -13.18 -29.84
CA ARG A 54 -3.47 -12.99 -29.32
C ARG A 54 -3.35 -13.18 -27.81
N GLN A 55 -4.45 -13.54 -27.13
CA GLN A 55 -4.49 -13.68 -25.66
C GLN A 55 -3.93 -12.46 -24.93
N GLN A 56 -4.43 -11.27 -25.25
CA GLN A 56 -3.97 -10.01 -24.69
C GLN A 56 -5.11 -9.02 -24.44
N LEU A 57 -4.87 -8.07 -23.55
CA LEU A 57 -5.72 -6.89 -23.42
C LEU A 57 -5.12 -5.74 -24.22
N ILE A 58 -5.95 -5.02 -24.95
CA ILE A 58 -5.58 -3.75 -25.57
C ILE A 58 -6.05 -2.63 -24.65
N ILE A 59 -5.11 -1.95 -24.01
CA ILE A 59 -5.39 -0.91 -23.03
C ILE A 59 -4.88 0.42 -23.57
N ASN A 60 -5.78 1.36 -23.84
CA ASN A 60 -5.45 2.63 -24.51
C ASN A 60 -4.62 2.41 -25.80
N GLY A 61 -5.03 1.42 -26.59
CA GLY A 61 -4.37 1.06 -27.85
C GLY A 61 -3.05 0.29 -27.70
N ARG A 62 -2.65 -0.10 -26.46
CA ARG A 62 -1.39 -0.81 -26.20
C ARG A 62 -1.65 -2.24 -25.78
N PRO A 63 -0.93 -3.23 -26.37
CA PRO A 63 -1.10 -4.62 -26.00
C PRO A 63 -0.42 -4.94 -24.65
N VAL A 64 -1.14 -5.71 -23.84
CA VAL A 64 -0.70 -6.28 -22.57
C VAL A 64 -0.96 -7.79 -22.64
N ALA A 65 0.08 -8.59 -22.66
CA ALA A 65 -0.02 -10.05 -22.74
C ALA A 65 -0.68 -10.62 -21.48
N ILE A 66 -1.57 -11.59 -21.64
CA ILE A 66 -2.09 -12.40 -20.54
C ILE A 66 -1.36 -13.74 -20.57
N VAL A 67 -0.59 -14.00 -19.53
CA VAL A 67 0.23 -15.19 -19.38
C VAL A 67 -0.39 -16.08 -18.34
N SER A 68 -0.54 -17.37 -18.65
CA SER A 68 -0.98 -18.39 -17.69
C SER A 68 0.16 -19.36 -17.42
N ALA A 69 0.45 -19.60 -16.15
CA ALA A 69 1.42 -20.58 -15.71
C ALA A 69 1.08 -21.09 -14.30
N ASP A 70 1.47 -22.32 -14.01
CA ASP A 70 1.29 -22.93 -12.70
C ASP A 70 2.43 -22.58 -11.74
N SER A 71 3.61 -22.37 -12.28
CA SER A 71 4.81 -21.96 -11.54
C SER A 71 5.48 -20.72 -12.16
N PRO A 72 6.09 -19.85 -11.36
CA PRO A 72 6.81 -18.68 -11.86
C PRO A 72 7.90 -19.03 -12.87
N GLU A 73 8.64 -20.10 -12.61
CA GLU A 73 9.79 -20.55 -13.41
C GLU A 73 9.42 -21.01 -14.83
N ASP A 74 8.16 -21.36 -15.06
CA ASP A 74 7.67 -21.86 -16.34
C ASP A 74 7.49 -20.73 -17.38
N ILE A 75 7.65 -19.47 -16.95
CA ILE A 75 7.41 -18.31 -17.81
C ILE A 75 8.72 -17.80 -18.41
N ASP A 76 8.79 -17.81 -19.74
CA ASP A 76 9.84 -17.14 -20.51
C ASP A 76 9.36 -15.75 -20.96
N TYR A 77 9.66 -14.72 -20.17
CA TYR A 77 9.26 -13.34 -20.50
C TYR A 77 10.09 -12.78 -21.68
N GLU A 78 11.30 -13.30 -21.93
CA GLU A 78 12.12 -12.87 -23.07
C GLU A 78 11.46 -13.28 -24.40
N ALA A 79 10.81 -14.44 -24.45
CA ALA A 79 10.02 -14.85 -25.60
C ALA A 79 8.85 -13.89 -25.90
N LEU A 80 8.40 -13.12 -24.91
CA LEU A 80 7.39 -12.06 -25.05
C LEU A 80 8.03 -10.67 -25.33
N GLY A 81 9.34 -10.61 -25.58
CA GLY A 81 10.08 -9.37 -25.77
C GLY A 81 10.17 -8.51 -24.49
N ILE A 82 10.16 -9.15 -23.32
CA ILE A 82 10.26 -8.50 -22.01
C ILE A 82 11.61 -8.84 -21.40
N GLN A 83 12.44 -7.83 -21.16
CA GLN A 83 13.79 -8.00 -20.60
C GLN A 83 14.00 -7.00 -19.47
N ASN A 84 14.79 -7.38 -18.47
CA ASN A 84 15.16 -6.57 -17.32
C ASN A 84 13.92 -5.96 -16.61
N ALA A 85 12.86 -6.76 -16.47
CA ALA A 85 11.60 -6.30 -15.96
C ALA A 85 11.53 -6.31 -14.43
N LEU A 86 10.72 -5.41 -13.90
CA LEU A 86 10.22 -5.45 -12.53
C LEU A 86 8.91 -6.24 -12.51
N LEU A 87 8.88 -7.34 -11.78
CA LEU A 87 7.66 -8.08 -11.48
C LEU A 87 7.02 -7.55 -10.21
N VAL A 88 5.72 -7.27 -10.25
CA VAL A 88 4.95 -6.88 -9.08
C VAL A 88 4.06 -8.04 -8.66
N ASP A 89 4.36 -8.67 -7.52
CA ASP A 89 3.59 -9.80 -7.00
C ASP A 89 2.49 -9.29 -6.04
N ASN A 90 1.26 -9.53 -6.43
CA ASN A 90 0.06 -9.25 -5.64
C ASN A 90 -0.82 -10.50 -5.45
N THR A 91 -0.25 -11.70 -5.67
CA THR A 91 -0.97 -12.97 -5.60
C THR A 91 -1.32 -13.40 -4.18
N GLY A 92 -0.53 -12.95 -3.20
CA GLY A 92 -0.60 -13.41 -1.82
C GLY A 92 -0.04 -14.81 -1.57
N ALA A 93 0.48 -15.48 -2.60
CA ALA A 93 1.03 -16.84 -2.52
C ALA A 93 2.50 -16.84 -2.08
N PHE A 94 3.28 -15.88 -2.53
CA PHE A 94 4.72 -15.77 -2.27
C PHE A 94 4.95 -14.66 -1.23
N ARG A 95 5.52 -15.00 -0.05
CA ARG A 95 5.64 -14.03 1.05
C ARG A 95 6.99 -14.01 1.74
N ASP A 96 7.89 -14.88 1.38
CA ASP A 96 9.25 -14.94 1.91
C ASP A 96 10.29 -14.86 0.78
N LYS A 97 11.54 -14.67 1.17
CA LYS A 97 12.65 -14.50 0.23
C LYS A 97 12.81 -15.69 -0.72
N GLU A 98 12.67 -16.91 -0.21
CA GLU A 98 12.84 -18.13 -1.00
C GLU A 98 11.73 -18.23 -2.08
N ALA A 99 10.48 -18.09 -1.67
CA ALA A 99 9.35 -18.15 -2.59
C ALA A 99 9.40 -17.03 -3.64
N LEU A 100 9.76 -15.80 -3.25
CA LEU A 100 9.87 -14.67 -4.17
C LEU A 100 11.06 -14.79 -5.13
N SER A 101 12.14 -15.46 -4.72
CA SER A 101 13.30 -15.71 -5.57
C SER A 101 12.99 -16.58 -6.79
N ARG A 102 11.94 -17.38 -6.74
CA ARG A 102 11.43 -18.16 -7.87
C ARG A 102 11.07 -17.28 -9.07
N HIS A 103 10.56 -16.09 -8.83
CA HIS A 103 10.30 -15.14 -9.93
C HIS A 103 11.57 -14.64 -10.62
N LEU A 104 12.70 -14.56 -9.90
CA LEU A 104 13.98 -14.16 -10.50
C LEU A 104 14.60 -15.28 -11.35
N ALA A 105 14.15 -16.53 -11.20
CA ALA A 105 14.55 -17.64 -12.06
C ALA A 105 13.88 -17.59 -13.44
N SER A 106 12.80 -16.82 -13.59
CA SER A 106 12.12 -16.61 -14.87
C SER A 106 12.96 -15.69 -15.77
N LYS A 107 13.19 -16.10 -17.02
CA LYS A 107 13.92 -15.28 -17.97
C LYS A 107 13.25 -13.94 -18.20
N GLY A 108 14.01 -12.86 -18.17
CA GLY A 108 13.53 -11.51 -18.41
C GLY A 108 13.14 -10.72 -17.14
N ILE A 109 13.10 -11.35 -15.96
CA ILE A 109 12.82 -10.67 -14.69
C ILE A 109 14.14 -10.33 -13.98
N ALA A 110 14.29 -9.07 -13.60
CA ALA A 110 15.46 -8.57 -12.88
C ALA A 110 15.15 -8.17 -11.43
N LYS A 111 13.92 -7.77 -11.13
CA LYS A 111 13.50 -7.32 -9.81
C LYS A 111 12.09 -7.79 -9.48
N VAL A 112 11.82 -7.95 -8.19
CA VAL A 112 10.50 -8.36 -7.67
C VAL A 112 10.05 -7.39 -6.58
N LEU A 113 8.84 -6.88 -6.69
CA LEU A 113 8.18 -6.07 -5.69
C LEU A 113 6.95 -6.82 -5.16
N LEU A 114 6.99 -7.20 -3.89
CA LEU A 114 5.86 -7.80 -3.19
C LEU A 114 4.91 -6.71 -2.66
N THR A 115 3.61 -6.85 -2.92
CA THR A 115 2.58 -5.92 -2.42
C THR A 115 1.91 -6.43 -1.13
N ALA A 116 2.69 -6.97 -0.24
CA ALA A 116 2.29 -7.45 1.09
C ALA A 116 3.51 -7.45 2.01
N PRO A 117 3.35 -7.55 3.35
CA PRO A 117 4.48 -7.70 4.25
C PRO A 117 5.31 -8.94 3.93
N GLY A 118 6.60 -8.74 3.67
CA GLY A 118 7.54 -9.80 3.31
C GLY A 118 8.35 -10.32 4.51
N LYS A 119 8.68 -11.62 4.47
CA LYS A 119 9.59 -12.26 5.42
C LYS A 119 10.97 -12.44 4.80
N GLY A 120 12.03 -12.06 5.53
CA GLY A 120 13.41 -12.18 5.04
C GLY A 120 13.73 -11.28 3.83
N VAL A 121 12.89 -10.29 3.55
CA VAL A 121 13.10 -9.27 2.52
C VAL A 121 12.88 -7.88 3.11
N PRO A 122 13.54 -6.84 2.58
CA PRO A 122 13.28 -5.46 2.99
C PRO A 122 11.82 -5.09 2.84
N ASN A 123 11.22 -4.52 3.89
CA ASN A 123 9.90 -3.92 3.83
C ASN A 123 10.08 -2.40 3.77
N VAL A 124 9.74 -1.83 2.64
CA VAL A 124 10.05 -0.44 2.30
C VAL A 124 8.79 0.41 2.33
N VAL A 125 8.84 1.48 3.13
CA VAL A 125 7.86 2.56 3.12
C VAL A 125 8.48 3.72 2.36
N PHE A 126 7.96 4.01 1.17
CA PHE A 126 8.49 5.09 0.34
C PHE A 126 8.39 6.43 1.06
N GLY A 127 9.43 7.23 0.99
CA GLY A 127 9.57 8.48 1.75
C GLY A 127 10.30 8.31 3.08
N VAL A 128 10.30 7.11 3.68
CA VAL A 128 10.90 6.86 4.99
C VAL A 128 12.23 6.11 4.90
N ASN A 129 12.25 4.90 4.31
CA ASN A 129 13.44 4.05 4.25
C ASN A 129 13.81 3.57 2.85
N HIS A 130 13.26 4.15 1.79
CA HIS A 130 13.52 3.75 0.40
C HIS A 130 14.93 4.11 -0.09
N MET A 131 15.58 5.08 0.54
CA MET A 131 16.94 5.54 0.22
C MET A 131 18.02 4.89 1.12
N GLY A 132 17.68 3.85 1.84
CA GLY A 132 18.59 3.16 2.74
C GLY A 132 19.47 2.10 2.05
N GLU A 133 20.13 1.28 2.86
CA GLU A 133 21.01 0.19 2.43
C GLU A 133 20.34 -0.84 1.51
N HIS A 134 19.02 -0.94 1.55
CA HIS A 134 18.22 -1.89 0.78
C HIS A 134 17.77 -1.38 -0.61
N GLN A 135 18.15 -0.16 -1.00
CA GLN A 135 17.67 0.44 -2.24
C GLN A 135 18.00 -0.36 -3.52
N ASN A 136 19.07 -1.16 -3.48
CA ASN A 136 19.53 -1.97 -4.61
C ASN A 136 19.13 -3.45 -4.53
N GLU A 137 18.41 -3.87 -3.48
CA GLU A 137 17.94 -5.24 -3.36
C GLU A 137 16.98 -5.59 -4.50
N ALA A 138 17.23 -6.75 -5.12
CA ALA A 138 16.39 -7.22 -6.23
C ALA A 138 14.96 -7.57 -5.81
N ILE A 139 14.78 -7.99 -4.55
CA ILE A 139 13.48 -8.33 -3.98
C ILE A 139 13.17 -7.36 -2.85
N GLN A 140 12.08 -6.63 -2.97
CA GLN A 140 11.58 -5.73 -1.93
C GLN A 140 10.10 -5.94 -1.69
N SER A 141 9.62 -5.57 -0.51
CA SER A 141 8.22 -5.54 -0.15
C SER A 141 7.77 -4.10 0.08
N ALA A 142 6.61 -3.73 -0.43
CA ALA A 142 5.96 -2.44 -0.16
C ALA A 142 5.24 -2.41 1.20
N ALA A 143 5.51 -3.36 2.11
CA ALA A 143 4.86 -3.50 3.41
C ALA A 143 3.32 -3.62 3.30
N SER A 144 2.57 -3.12 4.29
CA SER A 144 1.10 -3.11 4.28
C SER A 144 0.54 -1.70 4.13
N CYS A 145 -0.76 -1.60 3.79
CA CYS A 145 -1.47 -0.32 3.73
C CYS A 145 -1.41 0.43 5.07
N THR A 146 -1.66 -0.26 6.19
CA THR A 146 -1.60 0.34 7.53
C THR A 146 -0.18 0.77 7.88
N THR A 147 0.85 -0.05 7.58
CA THR A 147 2.25 0.33 7.83
C THR A 147 2.62 1.58 7.04
N ASN A 148 2.20 1.67 5.76
CA ASN A 148 2.44 2.88 4.95
C ASN A 148 1.70 4.11 5.50
N ALA A 149 0.50 3.92 6.06
CA ALA A 149 -0.27 5.02 6.62
C ALA A 149 0.34 5.61 7.89
N ILE A 150 0.82 4.76 8.81
CA ILE A 150 1.27 5.23 10.13
C ILE A 150 2.75 5.62 10.16
N THR A 151 3.60 4.98 9.36
CA THR A 151 5.06 5.14 9.46
C THR A 151 5.54 6.57 9.14
N PRO A 152 5.02 7.28 8.12
CA PRO A 152 5.42 8.66 7.86
C PRO A 152 5.12 9.59 9.05
N VAL A 153 3.96 9.46 9.67
CA VAL A 153 3.57 10.25 10.84
C VAL A 153 4.43 9.87 12.04
N LEU A 154 4.60 8.58 12.32
CA LEU A 154 5.46 8.10 13.40
C LEU A 154 6.92 8.55 13.24
N LYS A 155 7.42 8.63 12.00
CA LYS A 155 8.78 9.15 11.71
C LYS A 155 8.91 10.60 12.15
N VAL A 156 7.97 11.47 11.81
CA VAL A 156 7.97 12.87 12.22
C VAL A 156 7.93 12.99 13.74
N ILE A 157 7.05 12.26 14.41
CA ILE A 157 6.90 12.31 15.86
C ILE A 157 8.16 11.75 16.57
N GLN A 158 8.70 10.63 16.09
CA GLN A 158 9.93 10.05 16.64
C GLN A 158 11.11 11.02 16.52
N ASP A 159 11.28 11.66 15.37
CA ASP A 159 12.41 12.57 15.13
C ASP A 159 12.32 13.86 15.93
N GLN A 160 11.13 14.40 16.12
CA GLN A 160 10.94 15.70 16.78
C GLN A 160 10.80 15.57 18.30
N PHE A 161 10.04 14.58 18.76
CA PHE A 161 9.62 14.51 20.15
C PHE A 161 10.12 13.25 20.86
N GLY A 162 10.54 12.21 20.13
CA GLY A 162 10.84 10.89 20.67
C GLY A 162 9.57 10.15 21.13
N ILE A 163 9.53 8.83 20.94
CA ILE A 163 8.43 7.97 21.39
C ILE A 163 8.97 7.02 22.44
N VAL A 164 8.40 7.07 23.64
CA VAL A 164 8.71 6.14 24.75
C VAL A 164 7.98 4.83 24.53
N GLN A 165 6.68 4.89 24.33
CA GLN A 165 5.80 3.76 24.06
C GLN A 165 4.50 4.24 23.42
N GLY A 166 3.73 3.30 22.86
CA GLY A 166 2.45 3.63 22.29
C GLY A 166 1.56 2.44 21.96
N HIS A 167 0.32 2.77 21.61
CA HIS A 167 -0.64 1.81 21.09
C HIS A 167 -1.24 2.33 19.79
N ILE A 168 -1.29 1.45 18.79
CA ILE A 168 -1.89 1.73 17.49
C ILE A 168 -3.14 0.89 17.34
N GLU A 169 -4.27 1.55 17.22
CA GLU A 169 -5.51 0.90 16.88
C GLU A 169 -5.93 1.33 15.49
N THR A 170 -6.28 0.38 14.61
CA THR A 170 -6.80 0.72 13.30
C THR A 170 -8.26 0.30 13.17
N ILE A 171 -9.11 1.27 12.84
CA ILE A 171 -10.49 1.07 12.40
C ILE A 171 -10.40 0.85 10.89
N HIS A 172 -10.50 -0.40 10.46
CA HIS A 172 -10.11 -0.79 9.10
C HIS A 172 -11.32 -1.26 8.30
N ALA A 173 -11.45 -0.77 7.09
CA ALA A 173 -12.41 -1.29 6.12
C ALA A 173 -12.28 -2.81 5.98
N TYR A 174 -13.38 -3.51 5.69
CA TYR A 174 -13.30 -4.94 5.41
C TYR A 174 -12.50 -5.19 4.13
N THR A 175 -11.90 -6.37 4.03
CA THR A 175 -11.11 -6.78 2.87
C THR A 175 -11.50 -8.20 2.48
N ASN A 176 -11.04 -8.65 1.31
CA ASN A 176 -11.31 -10.00 0.78
C ASN A 176 -10.83 -11.15 1.69
N ASP A 177 -10.10 -10.84 2.77
CA ASP A 177 -9.71 -11.80 3.82
C ASP A 177 -10.87 -12.11 4.80
N GLN A 178 -11.99 -11.39 4.72
CA GLN A 178 -13.18 -11.66 5.52
C GLN A 178 -14.26 -12.34 4.67
N ASN A 179 -15.03 -13.21 5.33
CA ASN A 179 -16.15 -13.85 4.63
C ASN A 179 -17.28 -12.85 4.38
N LEU A 180 -17.90 -12.95 3.20
CA LEU A 180 -19.06 -12.14 2.85
C LEU A 180 -20.27 -12.54 3.69
N VAL A 181 -20.47 -13.84 3.92
CA VAL A 181 -21.49 -14.44 4.80
C VAL A 181 -20.80 -15.32 5.82
N ASP A 182 -21.50 -15.70 6.91
CA ASP A 182 -20.96 -16.54 7.97
C ASP A 182 -20.44 -17.87 7.40
N ASN A 183 -19.15 -18.15 7.57
CA ASN A 183 -18.50 -19.37 7.11
C ASN A 183 -17.20 -19.61 7.89
N MET A 184 -16.64 -20.80 7.76
CA MET A 184 -15.39 -21.21 8.41
C MET A 184 -14.22 -20.31 7.95
N HIS A 185 -13.36 -19.93 8.89
CA HIS A 185 -12.17 -19.13 8.65
C HIS A 185 -11.08 -19.47 9.69
N LYS A 186 -9.79 -19.42 9.31
CA LYS A 186 -8.65 -19.66 10.22
C LYS A 186 -8.69 -18.75 11.45
N LYS A 187 -9.08 -17.49 11.26
CA LYS A 187 -9.34 -16.53 12.31
C LYS A 187 -10.84 -16.46 12.52
N TYR A 188 -11.35 -17.08 13.55
CA TYR A 188 -12.78 -17.30 13.79
C TYR A 188 -13.65 -16.07 13.54
N ARG A 189 -13.26 -14.90 14.09
CA ARG A 189 -14.04 -13.67 13.94
C ARG A 189 -14.12 -13.17 12.49
N ARG A 190 -13.12 -13.44 11.64
CA ARG A 190 -13.13 -13.07 10.21
C ARG A 190 -14.04 -13.98 9.37
N GLY A 191 -14.52 -15.05 9.95
CA GLY A 191 -15.53 -15.92 9.36
C GLY A 191 -16.95 -15.38 9.44
N ARG A 192 -17.18 -14.30 10.19
CA ARG A 192 -18.48 -13.65 10.30
C ARG A 192 -18.69 -12.66 9.16
N ALA A 193 -19.94 -12.48 8.74
CA ALA A 193 -20.34 -11.64 7.61
C ALA A 193 -19.79 -10.21 7.75
N ALA A 194 -18.93 -9.83 6.81
CA ALA A 194 -18.13 -8.60 6.88
C ALA A 194 -18.97 -7.32 6.81
N ALA A 195 -20.05 -7.33 6.02
CA ALA A 195 -20.88 -6.15 5.75
C ALA A 195 -21.80 -5.75 6.91
N VAL A 196 -21.90 -6.60 7.95
CA VAL A 196 -22.85 -6.37 9.08
C VAL A 196 -22.19 -6.48 10.46
N ASN A 197 -20.88 -6.77 10.53
CA ASN A 197 -20.19 -6.98 11.80
C ASN A 197 -18.94 -6.11 11.96
N MET A 198 -18.74 -5.58 13.16
CA MET A 198 -17.44 -5.11 13.61
C MET A 198 -16.66 -6.29 14.17
N VAL A 199 -15.39 -6.42 13.80
CA VAL A 199 -14.55 -7.57 14.11
C VAL A 199 -13.22 -7.12 14.70
N ILE A 200 -12.96 -7.44 15.98
CA ILE A 200 -11.64 -7.27 16.59
C ILE A 200 -10.72 -8.34 16.01
N THR A 201 -9.56 -7.93 15.51
CA THR A 201 -8.57 -8.83 14.92
C THR A 201 -7.15 -8.32 15.15
N GLU A 202 -6.19 -9.19 14.96
CA GLU A 202 -4.78 -8.85 15.07
C GLU A 202 -4.31 -8.02 13.88
N THR A 203 -3.36 -7.12 14.12
CA THR A 203 -2.53 -6.48 13.10
C THR A 203 -1.08 -6.47 13.57
N GLY A 204 -0.17 -6.77 12.67
CA GLY A 204 1.27 -6.64 12.90
C GLY A 204 1.82 -5.25 12.55
N ALA A 205 0.95 -4.27 12.29
CA ALA A 205 1.38 -2.97 11.75
C ALA A 205 2.32 -2.22 12.70
N GLY A 206 2.05 -2.23 14.01
CA GLY A 206 2.93 -1.59 15.01
C GLY A 206 4.33 -2.18 15.02
N GLN A 207 4.43 -3.52 15.03
CA GLN A 207 5.72 -4.21 14.98
C GLN A 207 6.40 -4.08 13.61
N ALA A 208 5.63 -4.01 12.52
CA ALA A 208 6.17 -3.85 11.18
C ALA A 208 6.83 -2.49 10.94
N VAL A 209 6.49 -1.47 11.74
CA VAL A 209 7.17 -0.16 11.74
C VAL A 209 8.67 -0.29 12.02
N ASP A 210 9.08 -1.28 12.81
CA ASP A 210 10.49 -1.54 13.16
C ASP A 210 11.39 -1.75 11.92
N LYS A 211 10.81 -2.30 10.86
CA LYS A 211 11.54 -2.51 9.60
C LYS A 211 11.84 -1.20 8.86
N ALA A 212 11.08 -0.15 9.12
CA ALA A 212 11.27 1.16 8.50
C ALA A 212 11.89 2.18 9.47
N ILE A 213 11.63 2.06 10.77
CA ILE A 213 12.17 2.89 11.85
C ILE A 213 12.70 1.95 12.94
N PRO A 214 13.98 1.54 12.87
CA PRO A 214 14.56 0.58 13.80
C PRO A 214 14.41 0.98 15.27
N GLY A 215 14.06 0.00 16.10
CA GLY A 215 13.86 0.18 17.55
C GLY A 215 12.49 0.74 17.95
N LEU A 216 11.65 1.15 16.99
CA LEU A 216 10.32 1.69 17.33
C LEU A 216 9.27 0.57 17.52
N GLY A 217 9.38 -0.53 16.78
CA GLY A 217 8.39 -1.60 16.82
C GLY A 217 8.25 -2.25 18.20
N SER A 218 9.35 -2.36 18.97
CA SER A 218 9.32 -2.89 20.34
C SER A 218 8.62 -1.99 21.36
N LYS A 219 8.47 -0.70 21.03
CA LYS A 219 7.78 0.30 21.86
C LYS A 219 6.27 0.36 21.58
N LEU A 220 5.79 -0.34 20.54
CA LEU A 220 4.43 -0.23 20.04
C LEU A 220 3.66 -1.54 20.18
N THR A 221 2.44 -1.43 20.69
CA THR A 221 1.42 -2.49 20.59
C THR A 221 0.41 -2.12 19.51
N SER A 222 -0.28 -3.10 18.93
CA SER A 222 -1.28 -2.80 17.90
C SER A 222 -2.38 -3.85 17.79
N ASN A 223 -3.58 -3.40 17.45
CA ASN A 223 -4.72 -4.24 17.06
C ASN A 223 -5.52 -3.57 15.94
N ALA A 224 -6.52 -4.29 15.41
CA ALA A 224 -7.40 -3.78 14.39
C ALA A 224 -8.85 -4.10 14.72
N ILE A 225 -9.74 -3.16 14.40
CA ILE A 225 -11.19 -3.37 14.36
C ILE A 225 -11.62 -3.26 12.90
N ARG A 226 -12.11 -4.37 12.32
CA ARG A 226 -12.74 -4.34 11.01
C ARG A 226 -14.15 -3.81 11.14
N VAL A 227 -14.53 -2.91 10.25
CA VAL A 227 -15.85 -2.27 10.24
C VAL A 227 -16.54 -2.50 8.89
N PRO A 228 -17.88 -2.46 8.82
CA PRO A 228 -18.64 -2.68 7.59
C PRO A 228 -18.60 -1.46 6.66
N VAL A 229 -17.39 -1.03 6.30
CA VAL A 229 -17.10 0.05 5.35
C VAL A 229 -16.23 -0.55 4.24
N PRO A 230 -16.56 -0.34 2.96
CA PRO A 230 -15.86 -0.99 1.86
C PRO A 230 -14.44 -0.44 1.61
N ASN A 231 -14.19 0.84 1.90
CA ASN A 231 -12.89 1.48 1.78
C ASN A 231 -12.82 2.70 2.72
N GLY A 232 -11.64 3.17 3.02
CA GLY A 232 -11.41 4.25 3.96
C GLY A 232 -11.22 3.76 5.40
N SER A 233 -9.98 3.80 5.86
CA SER A 233 -9.54 3.30 7.17
C SER A 233 -8.97 4.43 8.02
N LEU A 234 -8.96 4.24 9.34
CA LEU A 234 -8.46 5.21 10.31
C LEU A 234 -7.48 4.51 11.26
N ALA A 235 -6.28 5.07 11.43
CA ALA A 235 -5.37 4.68 12.50
C ALA A 235 -5.40 5.70 13.64
N ILE A 236 -5.53 5.21 14.87
CA ILE A 236 -5.47 5.97 16.11
C ILE A 236 -4.13 5.67 16.76
N LEU A 237 -3.29 6.69 16.91
CA LEU A 237 -1.96 6.57 17.48
C LEU A 237 -1.98 7.18 18.89
N LYS A 238 -2.04 6.34 19.90
CA LYS A 238 -1.89 6.74 21.32
C LYS A 238 -0.42 6.63 21.68
N LEU A 239 0.24 7.75 21.89
CA LEU A 239 1.70 7.80 22.09
C LEU A 239 2.03 8.49 23.40
N ASN A 240 3.08 7.98 24.08
CA ASN A 240 3.77 8.66 25.16
C ASN A 240 5.11 9.17 24.61
N LEU A 241 5.35 10.48 24.70
CA LEU A 241 6.49 11.19 24.14
C LEU A 241 7.61 11.39 25.16
N GLU A 242 8.85 11.43 24.70
CA GLU A 242 10.01 11.80 25.53
C GLU A 242 9.98 13.30 25.89
N LYS A 243 9.74 14.15 24.89
CA LYS A 243 9.65 15.59 25.04
C LYS A 243 8.20 16.05 25.10
N SER A 244 7.88 16.93 26.03
CA SER A 244 6.55 17.54 26.11
C SER A 244 6.32 18.51 24.95
N THR A 245 5.08 18.61 24.53
CA THR A 245 4.62 19.51 23.47
C THR A 245 3.15 19.87 23.71
N ASP A 246 2.63 20.77 22.91
CA ASP A 246 1.21 21.10 22.84
C ASP A 246 0.62 20.70 21.47
N ARG A 247 -0.67 20.96 21.27
CA ARG A 247 -1.37 20.68 20.01
C ARG A 247 -0.76 21.43 18.83
N ASP A 248 -0.39 22.67 19.02
CA ASP A 248 0.16 23.51 17.95
C ASP A 248 1.56 23.05 17.54
N GLY A 249 2.39 22.65 18.49
CA GLY A 249 3.71 22.07 18.23
C GLY A 249 3.63 20.77 17.44
N LEU A 250 2.73 19.83 17.83
CA LEU A 250 2.51 18.60 17.09
C LEU A 250 1.97 18.84 15.68
N ASN A 251 0.91 19.65 15.58
CA ASN A 251 0.28 19.97 14.31
C ASN A 251 1.26 20.73 13.40
N GLY A 252 2.08 21.63 13.96
CA GLY A 252 3.12 22.37 13.24
C GLY A 252 4.20 21.47 12.65
N ALA A 253 4.66 20.47 13.40
CA ALA A 253 5.64 19.50 12.92
C ALA A 253 5.12 18.68 11.74
N LEU A 254 3.89 18.15 11.85
CA LEU A 254 3.25 17.37 10.81
C LEU A 254 2.86 18.22 9.59
N LYS A 255 2.42 19.46 9.79
CA LYS A 255 2.18 20.43 8.74
C LYS A 255 3.46 20.70 7.94
N SER A 256 4.57 20.97 8.64
CA SER A 256 5.87 21.18 7.99
C SER A 256 6.28 19.99 7.12
N ALA A 257 6.15 18.77 7.65
CA ALA A 257 6.49 17.55 6.92
C ALA A 257 5.57 17.28 5.71
N ALA A 258 4.31 17.69 5.78
CA ALA A 258 3.35 17.58 4.69
C ALA A 258 3.62 18.56 3.53
N PHE A 259 4.24 19.71 3.81
CA PHE A 259 4.49 20.74 2.80
C PHE A 259 5.95 20.86 2.37
N SER A 260 6.88 20.21 3.06
CA SER A 260 8.31 20.28 2.73
C SER A 260 9.04 18.99 3.09
N GLY A 261 10.10 18.67 2.32
CA GLY A 261 10.96 17.51 2.55
C GLY A 261 10.46 16.22 1.93
N PRO A 262 10.97 15.05 2.36
CA PRO A 262 10.74 13.76 1.69
C PRO A 262 9.34 13.17 1.87
N LEU A 263 8.53 13.71 2.78
CA LEU A 263 7.21 13.17 3.12
C LEU A 263 6.02 13.91 2.46
N VAL A 264 6.29 14.88 1.60
CA VAL A 264 5.27 15.70 0.90
C VAL A 264 4.27 14.85 0.11
N GLU A 265 4.71 13.74 -0.48
CA GLU A 265 3.81 12.84 -1.23
C GLU A 265 3.14 11.78 -0.34
N GLN A 266 3.56 11.65 0.91
CA GLN A 266 3.07 10.65 1.86
C GLN A 266 2.06 11.21 2.83
N ILE A 267 2.28 12.42 3.32
CA ILE A 267 1.42 13.05 4.33
C ILE A 267 0.58 14.15 3.68
N LYS A 268 -0.73 14.05 3.85
CA LYS A 268 -1.67 15.15 3.63
C LYS A 268 -2.11 15.71 4.97
N TYR A 269 -2.00 17.01 5.15
CA TYR A 269 -2.44 17.71 6.35
C TYR A 269 -3.87 18.22 6.17
N SER A 270 -4.82 17.74 6.96
CA SER A 270 -6.22 18.16 6.92
C SER A 270 -6.53 19.10 8.07
N VAL A 271 -7.29 20.16 7.76
CA VAL A 271 -7.87 21.12 8.70
C VAL A 271 -9.39 21.11 8.65
N SER A 272 -9.97 20.10 7.98
CA SER A 272 -11.43 20.01 7.82
C SER A 272 -12.06 19.46 9.09
N PRO A 273 -13.00 20.19 9.70
CA PRO A 273 -13.76 19.67 10.85
C PRO A 273 -14.83 18.63 10.44
N GLU A 274 -15.05 18.43 9.14
CA GLU A 274 -16.07 17.53 8.58
C GLU A 274 -15.48 16.24 7.99
N LEU A 275 -14.15 16.03 8.13
CA LEU A 275 -13.46 14.92 7.50
C LEU A 275 -13.98 13.56 7.98
N VAL A 276 -14.42 12.73 7.03
CA VAL A 276 -14.92 11.37 7.27
C VAL A 276 -14.34 10.36 6.27
N SER A 277 -14.60 9.08 6.47
CA SER A 277 -14.01 8.00 5.68
C SER A 277 -14.33 8.03 4.19
N SER A 278 -15.45 8.61 3.77
CA SER A 278 -15.78 8.75 2.34
C SER A 278 -14.95 9.81 1.62
N ASP A 279 -14.46 10.82 2.34
CA ASP A 279 -13.71 11.95 1.76
C ASP A 279 -12.28 11.58 1.37
N ILE A 280 -11.76 10.48 1.93
CA ILE A 280 -10.41 10.04 1.69
C ILE A 280 -10.28 9.04 0.54
N VAL A 281 -11.41 8.56 -0.01
CA VAL A 281 -11.42 7.61 -1.12
C VAL A 281 -10.82 8.25 -2.36
N GLY A 282 -9.80 7.60 -2.93
CA GLY A 282 -9.06 8.09 -4.09
C GLY A 282 -7.93 9.08 -3.75
N ASP A 283 -7.65 9.33 -2.47
CA ASP A 283 -6.51 10.16 -2.08
C ASP A 283 -5.17 9.45 -2.37
N SER A 284 -4.24 10.19 -2.95
CA SER A 284 -2.92 9.66 -3.33
C SER A 284 -1.90 9.61 -2.19
N CYS A 285 -2.14 10.32 -1.10
CA CYS A 285 -1.32 10.25 0.10
C CYS A 285 -1.69 9.01 0.92
N CYS A 286 -0.71 8.34 1.46
CA CYS A 286 -0.94 7.17 2.30
C CYS A 286 -1.28 7.50 3.76
N SER A 287 -1.03 8.74 4.18
CA SER A 287 -1.24 9.26 5.53
C SER A 287 -2.00 10.57 5.44
N ILE A 288 -3.26 10.61 5.80
CA ILE A 288 -4.06 11.84 5.87
C ILE A 288 -4.19 12.19 7.34
N PHE A 289 -3.37 13.11 7.80
CA PHE A 289 -3.35 13.55 9.20
C PHE A 289 -4.49 14.51 9.50
N ASP A 290 -5.31 14.15 10.50
CA ASP A 290 -6.44 14.95 10.95
C ASP A 290 -6.00 15.87 12.09
N SER A 291 -5.69 17.12 11.76
CA SER A 291 -5.20 18.08 12.75
C SER A 291 -6.27 18.56 13.74
N GLU A 292 -7.55 18.51 13.32
CA GLU A 292 -8.66 18.92 14.17
C GLU A 292 -8.94 17.89 15.26
N ALA A 293 -8.62 16.63 15.01
CA ALA A 293 -8.81 15.55 15.98
C ALA A 293 -7.61 15.34 16.93
N THR A 294 -6.51 16.10 16.80
CA THR A 294 -5.32 15.97 17.66
C THR A 294 -5.65 16.26 19.12
N ILE A 295 -5.31 15.32 20.01
CA ILE A 295 -5.49 15.45 21.46
C ILE A 295 -4.11 15.42 22.13
N VAL A 296 -3.88 16.38 23.02
CA VAL A 296 -2.70 16.44 23.90
C VAL A 296 -3.17 16.54 25.34
N HIS A 297 -2.71 15.62 26.17
CA HIS A 297 -3.00 15.63 27.59
C HIS A 297 -2.25 16.79 28.29
N SER A 298 -2.71 17.20 29.47
CA SER A 298 -2.15 18.37 30.22
C SER A 298 -0.66 18.23 30.55
N ASP A 299 -0.09 17.03 30.55
CA ASP A 299 1.34 16.78 30.75
C ASP A 299 2.21 17.06 29.49
N GLY A 300 1.56 17.33 28.36
CA GLY A 300 2.21 17.54 27.08
C GLY A 300 2.90 16.30 26.49
N LYS A 301 2.81 15.14 27.14
CA LYS A 301 3.51 13.90 26.74
C LYS A 301 2.60 12.80 26.23
N ASN A 302 1.39 12.72 26.78
CA ASN A 302 0.41 11.76 26.33
C ASN A 302 -0.45 12.37 25.22
N VAL A 303 -0.38 11.78 24.00
CA VAL A 303 -1.03 12.34 22.83
C VAL A 303 -1.83 11.29 22.08
N VAL A 304 -2.88 11.73 21.37
CA VAL A 304 -3.64 10.90 20.46
C VAL A 304 -3.70 11.60 19.10
N LEU A 305 -3.23 10.91 18.07
CA LEU A 305 -3.22 11.37 16.70
C LEU A 305 -4.13 10.47 15.84
N TYR A 306 -4.77 11.06 14.87
CA TYR A 306 -5.67 10.37 13.95
C TYR A 306 -5.14 10.48 12.53
N VAL A 307 -5.01 9.32 11.87
CA VAL A 307 -4.46 9.22 10.52
C VAL A 307 -5.42 8.41 9.65
N TRP A 308 -6.12 9.08 8.75
CA TRP A 308 -6.95 8.44 7.73
C TRP A 308 -6.10 7.92 6.59
N TYR A 309 -6.56 6.87 5.93
CA TYR A 309 -5.91 6.34 4.74
C TYR A 309 -6.87 5.56 3.85
N ASP A 310 -6.78 5.82 2.55
CA ASP A 310 -7.37 4.92 1.56
C ASP A 310 -6.52 3.65 1.50
N ASN A 311 -7.04 2.56 2.08
CA ASN A 311 -6.30 1.31 2.20
C ASN A 311 -6.10 0.59 0.84
N GLU A 312 -6.78 1.02 -0.21
CA GLU A 312 -6.61 0.50 -1.58
C GLU A 312 -5.80 1.47 -2.44
N TYR A 313 -6.31 2.66 -2.71
CA TYR A 313 -5.70 3.61 -3.64
C TYR A 313 -4.43 4.24 -3.08
N GLY A 314 -4.46 4.76 -1.85
CA GLY A 314 -3.28 5.35 -1.20
C GLY A 314 -2.13 4.36 -1.09
N TYR A 315 -2.43 3.09 -0.75
CA TYR A 315 -1.45 2.02 -0.74
C TYR A 315 -0.93 1.71 -2.15
N THR A 316 -1.80 1.62 -3.14
CA THR A 316 -1.40 1.39 -4.55
C THR A 316 -0.47 2.50 -5.04
N ARG A 317 -0.70 3.75 -4.65
CA ARG A 317 0.19 4.89 -4.96
C ARG A 317 1.59 4.70 -4.37
N GLN A 318 1.68 4.19 -3.13
CA GLN A 318 2.98 3.87 -2.52
C GLN A 318 3.69 2.72 -3.23
N VAL A 319 2.97 1.67 -3.61
CA VAL A 319 3.51 0.58 -4.45
C VAL A 319 4.08 1.15 -5.75
N MET A 320 3.36 2.06 -6.41
CA MET A 320 3.81 2.67 -7.67
C MET A 320 5.02 3.59 -7.50
N ARG A 321 5.10 4.34 -6.39
CA ARG A 321 6.29 5.15 -6.06
C ARG A 321 7.51 4.26 -5.86
N LEU A 322 7.36 3.17 -5.09
CA LEU A 322 8.44 2.22 -4.87
C LEU A 322 8.82 1.48 -6.16
N ALA A 323 7.86 1.07 -6.97
CA ALA A 323 8.12 0.45 -8.27
C ALA A 323 8.96 1.35 -9.20
N LYS A 324 8.62 2.65 -9.27
CA LYS A 324 9.39 3.65 -10.02
C LYS A 324 10.80 3.80 -9.47
N HIS A 325 10.95 3.84 -8.15
CA HIS A 325 12.26 3.90 -7.50
C HIS A 325 13.11 2.69 -7.83
N MET A 326 12.58 1.47 -7.68
CA MET A 326 13.27 0.23 -8.01
C MET A 326 13.67 0.14 -9.49
N ALA A 327 12.84 0.68 -10.38
CA ALA A 327 13.13 0.73 -11.82
C ALA A 327 14.10 1.86 -12.22
N GLY A 328 14.56 2.68 -11.28
CA GLY A 328 15.46 3.81 -11.56
C GLY A 328 14.78 4.94 -12.35
N VAL A 329 13.45 4.99 -12.34
CA VAL A 329 12.68 6.04 -13.04
C VAL A 329 12.74 7.34 -12.24
N ARG A 330 13.30 8.37 -12.83
CA ARG A 330 13.33 9.72 -12.24
C ARG A 330 12.06 10.47 -12.64
N ARG A 331 11.31 10.94 -11.66
CA ARG A 331 10.22 11.88 -11.90
C ARG A 331 10.84 13.22 -12.31
N LYS A 332 10.53 13.69 -13.52
CA LYS A 332 10.76 15.09 -13.85
C LYS A 332 9.63 15.87 -13.18
N ALA A 333 9.93 16.59 -12.12
CA ALA A 333 9.00 17.56 -11.55
C ALA A 333 8.96 18.75 -12.54
N TYR A 334 7.83 18.94 -13.20
CA TYR A 334 7.53 20.19 -13.87
C TYR A 334 6.79 21.05 -12.84
N TYR A 335 7.39 22.16 -12.47
CA TYR A 335 6.75 23.20 -11.68
C TYR A 335 5.87 24.05 -12.59
#